data_4a420f85a81fdb5ff25a5a130c33882d
#
_entry.id   4a420f85a81fdb5ff25a5a130c33882d
#
_cell.length_a   1.000
_cell.length_b   1.000
_cell.length_c   1.000
_cell.angle_alpha   90.00
_cell.angle_beta   90.00
_cell.angle_gamma   90.00
#
_symmetry.space_group_name_H-M   'P 1'
#
loop_
_entity.id
_entity.type
_entity.pdbx_description
1 polymer ?
#
loop_
_entity_poly.entity_id
_entity_poly.type
_entity_poly.pdbx_seq_one_letter_code
_entity_poly.pdbx_strand_id
1 'polypeptide(L)'
;MIYENKVPPAFAGKVKQIAARLSVNPDHLMAIMWSESRLDPSARNPRGGAVGLIQFMPATAEGLGTTAEKLLKMTGEEQLDYVELFFRPYAARCRTFADLYLACFFP
;
A
#
# COMPACT_ATOMS: atom_id res chain seq x y z
N MET A 1 -10.80 -9.94 -8.09
CA MET A 1 -10.06 -9.38 -6.92
C MET A 1 -11.05 -8.65 -6.02
N ILE A 2 -10.93 -8.83 -4.73
CA ILE A 2 -11.81 -8.13 -3.78
C ILE A 2 -11.68 -6.61 -3.93
N TYR A 3 -12.77 -5.89 -3.69
CA TYR A 3 -12.84 -4.42 -3.82
C TYR A 3 -12.47 -3.86 -5.20
N GLU A 4 -12.32 -4.70 -6.20
CA GLU A 4 -11.92 -4.25 -7.55
C GLU A 4 -12.88 -3.21 -8.12
N ASN A 5 -14.18 -3.33 -7.81
CA ASN A 5 -15.21 -2.40 -8.25
C ASN A 5 -15.18 -1.04 -7.54
N LYS A 6 -14.33 -0.88 -6.54
CA LYS A 6 -14.19 0.38 -5.77
C LYS A 6 -13.06 1.24 -6.25
N VAL A 7 -12.33 0.79 -7.27
CA VAL A 7 -11.16 1.50 -7.80
C VAL A 7 -11.21 1.54 -9.32
N PRO A 8 -10.50 2.51 -9.94
CA PRO A 8 -10.41 2.53 -11.40
C PRO A 8 -9.73 1.28 -11.95
N PRO A 9 -10.06 0.86 -13.18
CA PRO A 9 -9.42 -0.31 -13.81
C PRO A 9 -7.89 -0.22 -13.87
N ALA A 10 -7.35 0.97 -14.11
CA ALA A 10 -5.89 1.17 -14.14
C ALA A 10 -5.24 0.87 -12.79
N PHE A 11 -5.90 1.28 -11.70
CA PHE A 11 -5.43 0.98 -10.34
C PHE A 11 -5.47 -0.53 -10.09
N ALA A 12 -6.62 -1.16 -10.38
CA ALA A 12 -6.78 -2.60 -10.18
C ALA A 12 -5.75 -3.40 -10.98
N GLY A 13 -5.51 -3.03 -12.23
CA GLY A 13 -4.51 -3.68 -13.07
C GLY A 13 -3.10 -3.58 -12.49
N LYS A 14 -2.76 -2.41 -11.98
CA LYS A 14 -1.44 -2.18 -11.37
C LYS A 14 -1.26 -2.98 -10.10
N VAL A 15 -2.30 -3.10 -9.26
CA VAL A 15 -2.25 -3.95 -8.06
C VAL A 15 -1.95 -5.40 -8.43
N LYS A 16 -2.61 -5.92 -9.47
CA LYS A 16 -2.39 -7.29 -9.94
C LYS A 16 -0.95 -7.50 -10.42
N GLN A 17 -0.40 -6.52 -11.15
CA GLN A 17 0.98 -6.57 -11.62
C GLN A 17 1.98 -6.56 -10.46
N ILE A 18 1.76 -5.68 -9.49
CA ILE A 18 2.61 -5.58 -8.30
C ILE A 18 2.55 -6.87 -7.49
N ALA A 19 1.35 -7.41 -7.28
CA ALA A 19 1.18 -8.66 -6.55
C ALA A 19 1.93 -9.81 -7.23
N ALA A 20 1.89 -9.86 -8.57
CA ALA A 20 2.63 -10.87 -9.33
C ALA A 20 4.15 -10.73 -9.11
N ARG A 21 4.67 -9.49 -9.17
CA ARG A 21 6.10 -9.23 -8.96
C ARG A 21 6.54 -9.58 -7.53
N LEU A 22 5.67 -9.35 -6.55
CA LEU A 22 5.96 -9.65 -5.15
C LEU A 22 5.65 -11.10 -4.78
N SER A 23 5.00 -11.86 -5.67
CA SER A 23 4.52 -13.22 -5.41
C SER A 23 3.57 -13.27 -4.21
N VAL A 24 2.69 -12.30 -4.11
CA VAL A 24 1.66 -12.23 -3.06
C VAL A 24 0.27 -12.26 -3.69
N ASN A 25 -0.73 -12.61 -2.90
CA ASN A 25 -2.11 -12.60 -3.36
C ASN A 25 -2.60 -11.15 -3.49
N PRO A 26 -3.09 -10.72 -4.68
CA PRO A 26 -3.57 -9.36 -4.86
C PRO A 26 -4.73 -9.00 -3.92
N ASP A 27 -5.55 -9.96 -3.53
CA ASP A 27 -6.62 -9.73 -2.55
C ASP A 27 -6.06 -9.29 -1.20
N HIS A 28 -4.88 -9.80 -0.82
CA HIS A 28 -4.24 -9.41 0.42
C HIS A 28 -3.80 -7.94 0.39
N LEU A 29 -3.22 -7.48 -0.72
CA LEU A 29 -2.87 -6.07 -0.88
C LEU A 29 -4.10 -5.17 -0.82
N MET A 30 -5.16 -5.57 -1.51
CA MET A 30 -6.42 -4.81 -1.52
C MET A 30 -7.04 -4.76 -0.13
N ALA A 31 -7.03 -5.86 0.60
CA ALA A 31 -7.58 -5.92 1.96
C ALA A 31 -6.81 -5.00 2.92
N ILE A 32 -5.49 -4.94 2.81
CA ILE A 32 -4.67 -4.05 3.63
C ILE A 32 -5.01 -2.59 3.32
N MET A 33 -5.04 -2.22 2.04
CA MET A 33 -5.35 -0.85 1.64
C MET A 33 -6.77 -0.45 2.04
N TRP A 34 -7.72 -1.37 1.97
CA TRP A 34 -9.07 -1.13 2.46
C TRP A 34 -9.10 -0.90 3.97
N SER A 35 -8.41 -1.75 4.73
CA SER A 35 -8.33 -1.64 6.19
C SER A 35 -7.68 -0.33 6.62
N GLU A 36 -6.60 0.07 5.95
CA GLU A 36 -5.79 1.23 6.35
C GLU A 36 -6.40 2.55 5.94
N SER A 37 -6.96 2.64 4.74
CA SER A 37 -7.37 3.93 4.19
C SER A 37 -8.69 3.89 3.42
N ARG A 38 -9.36 2.75 3.34
CA ARG A 38 -10.52 2.54 2.45
C ARG A 38 -10.15 2.80 0.99
N LEU A 39 -8.92 2.44 0.60
CA LEU A 39 -8.37 2.65 -0.74
C LEU A 39 -8.27 4.13 -1.12
N ASP A 40 -8.14 5.02 -0.14
CA ASP A 40 -8.05 6.46 -0.37
C ASP A 40 -6.59 6.92 -0.30
N PRO A 41 -5.99 7.30 -1.43
CA PRO A 41 -4.61 7.78 -1.43
C PRO A 41 -4.42 9.10 -0.69
N SER A 42 -5.52 9.85 -0.43
CA SER A 42 -5.48 11.12 0.30
C SER A 42 -5.75 10.98 1.78
N ALA A 43 -5.94 9.75 2.28
CA ALA A 43 -6.25 9.52 3.69
C ALA A 43 -5.15 10.07 4.59
N ARG A 44 -5.55 10.78 5.64
CA ARG A 44 -4.63 11.34 6.65
C ARG A 44 -5.02 10.85 8.02
N ASN A 45 -4.04 10.48 8.83
CA ASN A 45 -4.24 10.23 10.24
C ASN A 45 -3.71 11.44 11.03
N PRO A 46 -4.58 12.25 11.66
CA PRO A 46 -4.13 13.44 12.40
C PRO A 46 -3.27 13.09 13.62
N ARG A 47 -3.36 11.86 14.09
CA ARG A 47 -2.53 11.38 15.22
C ARG A 47 -1.34 10.63 14.66
N GLY A 48 -0.21 11.18 14.54
CA GLY A 48 1.00 10.50 14.06
C GLY A 48 1.37 10.77 12.63
N GLY A 49 0.46 11.34 11.84
CA GLY A 49 0.77 11.82 10.50
C GLY A 49 0.87 10.76 9.41
N ALA A 50 0.35 9.54 9.64
CA ALA A 50 0.31 8.52 8.60
C ALA A 50 -0.59 8.96 7.44
N VAL A 51 -0.20 8.64 6.22
CA VAL A 51 -0.89 9.09 5.01
C VAL A 51 -1.01 7.97 3.97
N GLY A 52 -2.03 8.10 3.13
CA GLY A 52 -2.16 7.34 1.89
C GLY A 52 -2.66 5.92 2.05
N LEU A 53 -2.51 5.17 0.97
CA LEU A 53 -3.14 3.86 0.77
C LEU A 53 -2.88 2.87 1.90
N ILE A 54 -1.64 2.77 2.39
CA ILE A 54 -1.28 1.84 3.47
C ILE A 54 -0.90 2.58 4.75
N GLN A 55 -1.22 3.87 4.83
CA GLN A 55 -0.91 4.71 5.98
C GLN A 55 0.60 4.73 6.26
N PHE A 56 1.34 5.23 5.27
CA PHE A 56 2.78 5.44 5.41
C PHE A 56 3.06 6.42 6.54
N MET A 57 3.89 6.01 7.49
CA MET A 57 4.42 6.96 8.48
C MET A 57 5.42 7.90 7.81
N PRO A 58 5.57 9.15 8.28
CA PRO A 58 6.51 10.09 7.66
C PRO A 58 7.93 9.55 7.53
N ALA A 59 8.45 8.90 8.56
CA ALA A 59 9.79 8.30 8.53
C ALA A 59 9.89 7.19 7.49
N THR A 60 8.84 6.38 7.35
CA THR A 60 8.78 5.32 6.34
C THR A 60 8.83 5.92 4.93
N ALA A 61 8.05 6.98 4.69
CA ALA A 61 8.05 7.67 3.40
C ALA A 61 9.46 8.16 3.04
N GLU A 62 10.14 8.79 4.00
CA GLU A 62 11.50 9.28 3.80
C GLU A 62 12.46 8.14 3.47
N GLY A 63 12.35 7.01 4.15
CA GLY A 63 13.16 5.82 3.87
C GLY A 63 12.92 5.25 2.49
N LEU A 64 11.74 5.49 1.90
CA LEU A 64 11.42 5.06 0.54
C LEU A 64 11.79 6.10 -0.52
N GLY A 65 12.37 7.22 -0.13
CA GLY A 65 12.80 8.24 -1.07
C GLY A 65 11.74 9.28 -1.42
N THR A 66 10.72 9.42 -0.59
CA THR A 66 9.66 10.40 -0.79
C THR A 66 9.34 11.09 0.54
N THR A 67 8.20 11.75 0.65
CA THR A 67 7.72 12.36 1.89
C THR A 67 6.22 12.14 2.00
N ALA A 68 5.68 12.28 3.22
CA ALA A 68 4.24 12.22 3.44
C ALA A 68 3.51 13.25 2.57
N GLU A 69 4.05 14.46 2.47
CA GLU A 69 3.45 15.52 1.66
C GLU A 69 3.42 15.18 0.18
N LYS A 70 4.52 14.62 -0.34
CA LYS A 70 4.58 14.19 -1.75
C LYS A 70 3.61 13.06 -2.02
N LEU A 71 3.50 12.09 -1.11
CA LEU A 71 2.55 10.98 -1.26
C LEU A 71 1.11 11.50 -1.37
N LEU A 72 0.74 12.48 -0.56
CA LEU A 72 -0.61 13.05 -0.58
C LEU A 72 -0.95 13.76 -1.89
N LYS A 73 0.05 14.16 -2.66
CA LYS A 73 -0.14 14.80 -3.98
C LYS A 73 -0.16 13.79 -5.12
N MET A 74 0.10 12.53 -4.85
CA MET A 74 0.13 11.48 -5.86
C MET A 74 -1.27 10.92 -6.12
N THR A 75 -1.47 10.41 -7.33
CA THR A 75 -2.62 9.57 -7.63
C THR A 75 -2.47 8.23 -6.90
N GLY A 76 -3.55 7.45 -6.83
CA GLY A 76 -3.48 6.10 -6.27
C GLY A 76 -2.46 5.25 -7.00
N GLU A 77 -2.46 5.28 -8.34
CA GLU A 77 -1.51 4.52 -9.15
C GLU A 77 -0.06 4.90 -8.85
N GLU A 78 0.22 6.19 -8.69
CA GLU A 78 1.56 6.65 -8.34
C GLU A 78 1.99 6.16 -6.95
N GLN A 79 1.08 6.20 -5.97
CA GLN A 79 1.38 5.69 -4.62
C GLN A 79 1.67 4.19 -4.62
N LEU A 80 1.07 3.44 -5.53
CA LEU A 80 1.30 2.00 -5.62
C LEU A 80 2.77 1.64 -5.86
N ASP A 81 3.55 2.50 -6.50
CA ASP A 81 4.99 2.26 -6.65
C ASP A 81 5.68 2.21 -5.29
N TYR A 82 5.24 3.05 -4.36
CA TYR A 82 5.79 3.09 -3.00
C TYR A 82 5.23 1.97 -2.13
N VAL A 83 4.00 1.52 -2.39
CA VAL A 83 3.45 0.32 -1.77
C VAL A 83 4.31 -0.89 -2.12
N GLU A 84 4.67 -1.03 -3.40
CA GLU A 84 5.55 -2.11 -3.86
C GLU A 84 6.92 -2.03 -3.18
N LEU A 85 7.52 -0.84 -3.16
CA LEU A 85 8.82 -0.65 -2.51
C LEU A 85 8.78 -1.00 -1.02
N PHE A 86 7.68 -0.65 -0.35
CA PHE A 86 7.51 -0.96 1.08
C PHE A 86 7.50 -2.46 1.33
N PHE A 87 6.73 -3.20 0.54
CA PHE A 87 6.57 -4.65 0.76
C PHE A 87 7.71 -5.50 0.21
N ARG A 88 8.50 -4.99 -0.72
CA ARG A 88 9.55 -5.78 -1.40
C ARG A 88 10.49 -6.50 -0.42
N PRO A 89 11.01 -5.85 0.65
CA PRO A 89 11.91 -6.55 1.59
C PRO A 89 11.24 -7.69 2.34
N TYR A 90 9.92 -7.69 2.45
CA TYR A 90 9.16 -8.66 3.25
C TYR A 90 8.51 -9.74 2.40
N ALA A 91 8.38 -9.53 1.10
CA ALA A 91 7.57 -10.36 0.21
C ALA A 91 7.98 -11.83 0.23
N ALA A 92 9.29 -12.10 0.27
CA ALA A 92 9.80 -13.48 0.29
C ALA A 92 9.34 -14.26 1.53
N ARG A 93 8.94 -13.58 2.60
CA ARG A 93 8.50 -14.18 3.86
C ARG A 93 6.99 -14.07 4.08
N CYS A 94 6.28 -13.35 3.22
CA CYS A 94 4.85 -13.11 3.36
C CYS A 94 4.09 -14.17 2.57
N ARG A 95 3.68 -15.24 3.24
CA ARG A 95 2.96 -16.36 2.62
C ARG A 95 1.46 -16.32 2.90
N THR A 96 1.03 -15.55 3.89
CA THR A 96 -0.37 -15.43 4.29
C THR A 96 -0.76 -13.96 4.36
N PHE A 97 -2.07 -13.71 4.41
CA PHE A 97 -2.58 -12.36 4.66
C PHE A 97 -2.03 -11.80 5.98
N ALA A 98 -1.98 -12.62 7.03
CA ALA A 98 -1.49 -12.19 8.33
C ALA A 98 -0.02 -11.74 8.26
N ASP A 99 0.82 -12.48 7.54
CA ASP A 99 2.23 -12.11 7.35
C ASP A 99 2.35 -10.73 6.69
N LEU A 100 1.61 -10.52 5.61
CA LEU A 100 1.66 -9.26 4.87
C LEU A 100 1.11 -8.10 5.71
N TYR A 101 0.00 -8.33 6.42
CA TYR A 101 -0.61 -7.34 7.29
C TYR A 101 0.34 -6.93 8.42
N LEU A 102 1.00 -7.91 9.04
CA LEU A 102 1.97 -7.64 10.11
C LEU A 102 3.16 -6.84 9.61
N ALA A 103 3.58 -7.03 8.35
CA ALA A 103 4.67 -6.24 7.78
C ALA A 103 4.36 -4.73 7.78
N CYS A 104 3.10 -4.35 7.64
CA CYS A 104 2.68 -2.94 7.70
C CYS A 104 2.82 -2.34 9.11
N PHE A 105 2.57 -3.13 10.14
CA PHE A 105 2.54 -2.64 11.52
C PHE A 105 3.83 -2.91 12.28
N PHE A 106 4.57 -3.94 11.90
CA PHE A 106 5.79 -4.35 12.60
C PHE A 106 6.92 -4.60 11.60
N PRO A 107 7.25 -3.58 10.77
CA PRO A 107 8.33 -3.73 9.81
C PRO A 107 9.69 -3.80 10.47
#